data_14defa4bcefc77cd5faa32542d97b2f6
#
_entry.id   14defa4bcefc77cd5faa32542d97b2f6
#
_cell.length_a   1.000
_cell.length_b   1.000
_cell.length_c   1.000
_cell.angle_alpha   90.00
_cell.angle_beta   90.00
_cell.angle_gamma   90.00
#
_symmetry.space_group_name_H-M   'P 1'
#
loop_
_entity.id
_entity.type
_entity.pdbx_description
1 polymer ?
#
loop_
_entity_poly.entity_id
_entity_poly.type
_entity_poly.pdbx_seq_one_letter_code
_entity_poly.pdbx_strand_id
1 'polypeptide(L)'
;MELTQNEILEVNLVGKEESITIDTDDQVEEIVKALSSNTRRKILRQIQIEPADVSKIASDLEMTEANISAQIKKLEKAGLITCEYSSGAHGVRKISRLRYDELLIKF
;
A
#
# COMPACT_ATOMS: atom_id res chain seq x y z
N MET A 1 -23.75 17.48 10.54
CA MET A 1 -23.25 17.09 11.87
C MET A 1 -21.78 16.69 11.75
N GLU A 2 -20.96 17.23 12.60
CA GLU A 2 -19.56 16.88 12.60
C GLU A 2 -19.37 15.51 13.26
N LEU A 3 -18.51 14.67 12.66
CA LEU A 3 -18.12 13.42 13.27
C LEU A 3 -17.12 13.69 14.39
N THR A 4 -17.35 13.10 15.55
CA THR A 4 -16.39 13.09 16.64
C THR A 4 -15.50 11.86 16.50
N GLN A 5 -14.41 11.80 17.27
CA GLN A 5 -13.54 10.61 17.29
C GLN A 5 -14.30 9.34 17.66
N ASN A 6 -15.41 9.45 18.41
CA ASN A 6 -16.22 8.30 18.82
C ASN A 6 -17.16 7.82 17.70
N GLU A 7 -17.31 8.56 16.61
CA GLU A 7 -18.21 8.24 15.51
C GLU A 7 -17.50 7.59 14.33
N ILE A 8 -16.19 7.52 14.36
CA ILE A 8 -15.39 6.84 13.32
C ILE A 8 -14.65 5.66 13.95
N LEU A 9 -14.36 4.68 13.10
CA LEU A 9 -13.56 3.55 13.53
C LEU A 9 -12.15 4.01 13.90
N GLU A 10 -11.60 3.42 14.95
CA GLU A 10 -10.20 3.65 15.30
C GLU A 10 -9.33 2.77 14.40
N VAL A 11 -8.53 3.42 13.55
CA VAL A 11 -7.67 2.75 12.59
C VAL A 11 -6.24 3.23 12.77
N ASN A 12 -5.33 2.28 12.96
CA ASN A 12 -3.92 2.56 13.16
C ASN A 12 -3.09 1.77 12.14
N LEU A 13 -2.12 2.45 11.56
CA LEU A 13 -1.08 1.82 10.75
C LEU A 13 0.19 1.77 11.58
N VAL A 14 0.73 0.58 11.77
CA VAL A 14 1.86 0.33 12.68
C VAL A 14 3.06 -0.15 11.89
N GLY A 15 4.18 0.53 12.04
CA GLY A 15 5.45 0.15 11.44
C GLY A 15 6.55 0.09 12.48
N LYS A 16 7.73 -0.35 12.07
CA LYS A 16 8.89 -0.46 12.96
C LYS A 16 9.42 0.90 13.40
N GLU A 17 9.39 1.87 12.49
CA GLU A 17 9.94 3.20 12.74
C GLU A 17 8.87 4.26 13.00
N GLU A 18 7.67 4.04 12.51
CA GLU A 18 6.59 4.99 12.68
C GLU A 18 5.25 4.28 12.79
N SER A 19 4.31 4.94 13.47
CA SER A 19 2.93 4.50 13.55
C SER A 19 2.06 5.72 13.44
N ILE A 20 0.94 5.60 12.73
CA ILE A 20 0.01 6.70 12.61
C ILE A 20 -1.41 6.25 12.92
N THR A 21 -2.19 7.16 13.48
CA THR A 21 -3.62 6.98 13.65
C THR A 21 -4.33 7.68 12.51
N ILE A 22 -5.24 6.97 11.87
CA ILE A 22 -6.06 7.53 10.79
C ILE A 22 -7.21 8.30 11.43
N ASP A 23 -7.33 9.57 11.11
CA ASP A 23 -8.24 10.48 11.80
C ASP A 23 -9.46 10.92 10.98
N THR A 24 -9.59 10.45 9.74
CA THR A 24 -10.76 10.76 8.92
C THR A 24 -11.37 9.50 8.36
N ASP A 25 -12.70 9.50 8.23
CA ASP A 25 -13.41 8.39 7.60
C ASP A 25 -13.05 8.23 6.13
N ASP A 26 -12.77 9.31 5.43
CA ASP A 26 -12.34 9.26 4.03
C ASP A 26 -11.05 8.48 3.87
N GLN A 27 -10.10 8.65 4.77
CA GLN A 27 -8.85 7.90 4.74
C GLN A 27 -9.07 6.42 5.09
N VAL A 28 -9.97 6.14 6.04
CA VAL A 28 -10.36 4.76 6.35
C VAL A 28 -10.93 4.08 5.10
N GLU A 29 -11.84 4.75 4.40
CA GLU A 29 -12.44 4.23 3.18
C GLU A 29 -11.39 3.96 2.11
N GLU A 30 -10.44 4.87 1.93
CA GLU A 30 -9.38 4.71 0.94
C GLU A 30 -8.50 3.49 1.23
N ILE A 31 -8.15 3.26 2.49
CA ILE A 31 -7.39 2.09 2.91
C ILE A 31 -8.17 0.80 2.65
N VAL A 32 -9.44 0.78 3.05
CA VAL A 32 -10.29 -0.39 2.86
C VAL A 32 -10.48 -0.70 1.37
N LYS A 33 -10.70 0.31 0.54
CA LYS A 33 -10.81 0.14 -0.91
C LYS A 33 -9.51 -0.40 -1.51
N ALA A 34 -8.37 0.09 -1.05
CA ALA A 34 -7.08 -0.40 -1.53
C ALA A 34 -6.92 -1.91 -1.27
N LEU A 35 -7.44 -2.39 -0.16
CA LEU A 35 -7.36 -3.80 0.24
C LEU A 35 -8.46 -4.68 -0.37
N SER A 36 -9.43 -4.09 -1.06
CA SER A 36 -10.56 -4.84 -1.62
C SER A 36 -10.21 -5.61 -2.90
N SER A 37 -9.06 -5.38 -3.48
CA SER A 37 -8.61 -6.02 -4.72
C SER A 37 -7.71 -7.21 -4.42
N ASN A 38 -8.03 -8.37 -5.00
CA ASN A 38 -7.17 -9.55 -4.93
C ASN A 38 -5.77 -9.25 -5.46
N THR A 39 -5.67 -8.57 -6.60
CA THR A 39 -4.37 -8.23 -7.20
C THR A 39 -3.54 -7.36 -6.25
N ARG A 40 -4.13 -6.35 -5.65
CA ARG A 40 -3.40 -5.49 -4.71
C ARG A 40 -2.97 -6.24 -3.45
N ARG A 41 -3.81 -7.15 -2.95
CA ARG A 41 -3.41 -8.00 -1.81
C ARG A 41 -2.24 -8.91 -2.17
N LYS A 42 -2.22 -9.45 -3.39
CA LYS A 42 -1.08 -10.27 -3.87
C LYS A 42 0.21 -9.43 -3.97
N ILE A 43 0.10 -8.20 -4.45
CA ILE A 43 1.24 -7.29 -4.51
C ILE A 43 1.80 -7.04 -3.11
N LEU A 44 0.93 -6.71 -2.15
CA LEU A 44 1.34 -6.49 -0.76
C LEU A 44 2.03 -7.71 -0.19
N ARG A 45 1.50 -8.90 -0.46
CA ARG A 45 2.09 -10.14 0.02
C ARG A 45 3.49 -10.34 -0.53
N GLN A 46 3.70 -10.05 -1.80
CA GLN A 46 5.01 -10.20 -2.44
C GLN A 46 6.03 -9.21 -1.87
N ILE A 47 5.67 -7.93 -1.75
CA ILE A 47 6.60 -6.92 -1.24
C ILE A 47 6.82 -7.02 0.27
N GLN A 48 5.95 -7.69 0.98
CA GLN A 48 6.17 -8.03 2.40
C GLN A 48 7.39 -8.95 2.54
N ILE A 49 7.53 -9.88 1.63
CA ILE A 49 8.66 -10.82 1.64
C ILE A 49 9.93 -10.10 1.21
N GLU A 50 9.87 -9.36 0.13
CA GLU A 50 11.00 -8.64 -0.42
C GLU A 50 10.53 -7.45 -1.27
N PRO A 51 11.06 -6.24 -1.06
CA PRO A 51 10.77 -5.13 -1.96
C PRO A 51 11.09 -5.48 -3.41
N ALA A 52 10.28 -5.03 -4.34
CA ALA A 52 10.41 -5.41 -5.74
C ALA A 52 10.02 -4.30 -6.68
N ASP A 53 10.55 -4.33 -7.90
CA ASP A 53 10.16 -3.40 -8.94
C ASP A 53 8.93 -3.90 -9.71
N VAL A 54 8.38 -3.02 -10.55
CA VAL A 54 7.17 -3.31 -11.32
C VAL A 54 7.36 -4.53 -12.22
N SER A 55 8.50 -4.63 -12.89
CA SER A 55 8.78 -5.75 -13.80
C SER A 55 8.77 -7.08 -13.09
N LYS A 56 9.39 -7.15 -11.92
CA LYS A 56 9.45 -8.35 -11.10
C LYS A 56 8.05 -8.77 -10.63
N ILE A 57 7.28 -7.82 -10.12
CA ILE A 57 5.92 -8.08 -9.64
C ILE A 57 5.03 -8.56 -10.80
N ALA A 58 5.10 -7.88 -11.94
CA ALA A 58 4.32 -8.23 -13.12
C ALA A 58 4.64 -9.64 -13.60
N SER A 59 5.93 -9.97 -13.69
CA SER A 59 6.38 -11.29 -14.10
C SER A 59 5.90 -12.39 -13.14
N ASP A 60 6.06 -12.17 -11.83
CA ASP A 60 5.67 -13.16 -10.83
C ASP A 60 4.17 -13.38 -10.75
N LEU A 61 3.37 -12.34 -10.98
CA LEU A 61 1.92 -12.43 -10.96
C LEU A 61 1.31 -12.72 -12.33
N GLU A 62 2.14 -12.83 -13.37
CA GLU A 62 1.70 -13.08 -14.74
C GLU A 62 0.71 -12.02 -15.23
N MET A 63 1.04 -10.77 -14.98
CA MET A 63 0.24 -9.60 -15.36
C MET A 63 1.08 -8.60 -16.13
N THR A 64 0.42 -7.65 -16.79
CA THR A 64 1.13 -6.60 -17.51
C THR A 64 1.75 -5.60 -16.55
N GLU A 65 2.86 -5.00 -16.94
CA GLU A 65 3.49 -3.93 -16.14
C GLU A 65 2.56 -2.73 -15.99
N ALA A 66 1.78 -2.41 -17.03
CA ALA A 66 0.82 -1.32 -16.98
C ALA A 66 -0.24 -1.54 -15.91
N ASN A 67 -0.78 -2.77 -15.81
CA ASN A 67 -1.74 -3.12 -14.77
C ASN A 67 -1.12 -3.03 -13.38
N ILE A 68 0.05 -3.63 -13.20
CA ILE A 68 0.74 -3.59 -11.91
C ILE A 68 1.06 -2.14 -11.51
N SER A 69 1.56 -1.34 -12.44
CA SER A 69 1.85 0.07 -12.17
C SER A 69 0.62 0.84 -11.68
N ALA A 70 -0.54 0.59 -12.29
CA ALA A 70 -1.80 1.21 -11.88
C ALA A 70 -2.21 0.77 -10.47
N GLN A 71 -2.04 -0.51 -10.15
CA GLN A 71 -2.37 -1.02 -8.81
C GLN A 71 -1.42 -0.47 -7.74
N ILE A 72 -0.14 -0.35 -8.05
CA ILE A 72 0.85 0.22 -7.14
C ILE A 72 0.52 1.68 -6.82
N LYS A 73 0.08 2.46 -7.79
CA LYS A 73 -0.35 3.85 -7.55
C LYS A 73 -1.49 3.93 -6.55
N LYS A 74 -2.45 3.01 -6.61
CA LYS A 74 -3.57 2.97 -5.66
C LYS A 74 -3.11 2.63 -4.24
N LEU A 75 -2.18 1.70 -4.11
CA LEU A 75 -1.58 1.35 -2.81
C LEU A 75 -0.77 2.50 -2.24
N GLU A 76 -0.01 3.17 -3.08
CA GLU A 76 0.80 4.33 -2.69
C GLU A 76 -0.09 5.48 -2.23
N LYS A 77 -1.16 5.76 -2.97
CA LYS A 77 -2.12 6.81 -2.63
C LYS A 77 -2.81 6.54 -1.29
N ALA A 78 -3.09 5.28 -0.99
CA ALA A 78 -3.67 4.89 0.29
C ALA A 78 -2.67 4.96 1.46
N GLY A 79 -1.39 5.20 1.17
CA GLY A 79 -0.36 5.31 2.19
C GLY A 79 0.18 3.99 2.71
N LEU A 80 -0.14 2.88 2.05
CA LEU A 80 0.26 1.54 2.53
C LEU A 80 1.68 1.15 2.12
N ILE A 81 2.16 1.74 1.03
CA ILE A 81 3.49 1.46 0.49
C ILE A 81 4.22 2.75 0.18
N THR A 82 5.54 2.66 0.07
CA THR A 82 6.38 3.71 -0.48
C THR A 82 7.10 3.17 -1.70
N CYS A 83 7.44 4.08 -2.61
CA CYS A 83 8.17 3.72 -3.81
C CYS A 83 9.45 4.55 -3.90
N GLU A 84 10.53 3.88 -4.26
CA GLU A 84 11.83 4.50 -4.47
C GLU A 84 12.27 4.27 -5.91
N TYR A 85 12.92 5.26 -6.48
CA TYR A 85 13.50 5.14 -7.82
C TYR A 85 14.98 4.84 -7.68
N SER A 86 15.43 3.80 -8.38
CA SER A 86 16.82 3.37 -8.38
C SER A 86 17.34 3.37 -9.81
N SER A 87 18.50 3.98 -10.03
CA SER A 87 19.17 3.96 -11.34
C SER A 87 20.10 2.76 -11.40
N GLY A 88 20.08 2.06 -12.53
CA GLY A 88 20.94 0.91 -12.76
C GLY A 88 21.38 0.83 -14.21
N ALA A 89 22.06 -0.26 -14.57
CA ALA A 89 22.57 -0.49 -15.91
C ALA A 89 21.48 -0.54 -16.98
N HIS A 90 20.25 -0.84 -16.58
CA HIS A 90 19.09 -0.99 -17.46
C HIS A 90 18.06 0.13 -17.31
N GLY A 91 18.47 1.28 -16.74
CA GLY A 91 17.60 2.43 -16.56
C GLY A 91 17.06 2.58 -15.15
N VAL A 92 15.98 3.35 -15.01
CA VAL A 92 15.38 3.66 -13.72
C VAL A 92 14.36 2.59 -13.34
N ARG A 93 14.47 2.08 -12.10
CA ARG A 93 13.54 1.10 -11.55
C ARG A 93 12.74 1.74 -10.43
N LYS A 94 11.44 1.43 -10.38
CA LYS A 94 10.56 1.85 -9.29
C LYS A 94 10.38 0.67 -8.35
N ILE A 95 10.96 0.78 -7.15
CA ILE A 95 10.93 -0.29 -6.15
C ILE A 95 9.88 0.04 -5.12
N SER A 96 8.95 -0.89 -4.89
CA SER A 96 7.87 -0.76 -3.91
C SER A 96 8.23 -1.47 -2.63
N ARG A 97 7.92 -0.82 -1.48
CA ARG A 97 8.14 -1.34 -0.13
C ARG A 97 6.91 -1.13 0.71
N LEU A 98 6.67 -2.03 1.66
CA LEU A 98 5.66 -1.76 2.68
C LEU A 98 6.14 -0.58 3.54
N ARG A 99 5.22 0.31 3.83
CA ARG A 99 5.47 1.42 4.75
C ARG A 99 5.16 1.02 6.18
N TYR A 100 4.14 0.18 6.35
CA TYR A 100 3.71 -0.30 7.66
C TYR A 100 3.58 -1.80 7.66
N ASP A 101 3.72 -2.41 8.83
CA ASP A 101 3.65 -3.87 9.00
C ASP A 101 2.24 -4.36 9.35
N GLU A 102 1.46 -3.50 9.98
CA GLU A 102 0.14 -3.88 10.48
C GLU A 102 -0.90 -2.80 10.25
N LEU A 103 -2.11 -3.23 10.01
CA LEU A 103 -3.29 -2.38 10.03
C LEU A 103 -4.20 -2.88 11.14
N LEU A 104 -4.49 -2.03 12.12
CA LEU A 104 -5.34 -2.38 13.25
C LEU A 104 -6.62 -1.55 13.19
N ILE A 105 -7.75 -2.24 13.15
CA ILE A 105 -9.06 -1.61 13.13
C ILE A 105 -9.81 -2.04 14.39
N LYS A 106 -10.24 -1.06 15.19
CA LYS A 106 -11.04 -1.32 16.37
C LYS A 106 -12.48 -0.92 16.12
N PHE A 107 -13.37 -1.76 16.55
CA PHE A 107 -14.80 -1.52 16.45
C PHE A 107 -15.36 -0.89 17.72
#